data_88d3e418502dafd694993947a0ad85c5
#
_entry.id   88d3e418502dafd694993947a0ad85c5
#
_cell.length_a   1.000
_cell.length_b   1.000
_cell.length_c   1.000
_cell.angle_alpha   90.00
_cell.angle_beta   90.00
_cell.angle_gamma   90.00
#
_symmetry.space_group_name_H-M   'P 1'
#
loop_
_entity.id
_entity.type
_entity.pdbx_description
1 polymer ?
#
loop_
_entity_poly.entity_id
_entity_poly.type
_entity_poly.pdbx_seq_one_letter_code
_entity_poly.pdbx_strand_id
1 'polypeptide(L)'
;MSTIGADEDKSALTISWRKIPPLLNDVVHHHPTTTLSFSKPTRYNFACVSLAEPKLVHDFSPTLSQLLKHPLAVFAFLPKDAALFSAGAIAGAAGKTATAPLDRIKLLMQTHGVRVGQDSTKKAISFIEAITVIGKQEGIKGYWKGNLPQVIRVIPYSAVQLFAYEIYKKLFRRQDGELSVVGRLAAGAFAGMTSTLITYPLDVLRLRLAVEPGCRTMSEVALSMIKEEGFASFYKGLGPSLIAIAPYIAVNFCVFDILKKSLPEKYQNRTETSILTAVLSASLATLTCYPLDTVRRQMQLRGTPYKTLIEAFSGIVAKDGVIGLYRGFLPNALKTLPNSSIKLTTYDIVKRLIAASEKEFQTITEENRNKQKNINNDR
;
A
#
# COMPACT_ATOMS: atom_id res chain seq x y z
N MET A 1 -23.16 8.64 -57.99
CA MET A 1 -24.09 8.04 -57.02
C MET A 1 -23.50 6.72 -56.57
N SER A 2 -22.83 6.71 -55.47
CA SER A 2 -22.43 5.51 -54.74
C SER A 2 -22.04 5.94 -53.32
N THR A 3 -22.80 5.46 -52.38
CA THR A 3 -22.72 5.72 -50.94
C THR A 3 -21.54 4.97 -50.34
N ILE A 4 -20.69 5.69 -49.66
CA ILE A 4 -19.62 5.14 -48.84
C ILE A 4 -20.20 4.85 -47.46
N GLY A 5 -20.24 3.59 -47.06
CA GLY A 5 -20.57 3.14 -45.74
C GLY A 5 -19.33 3.35 -44.81
N ALA A 6 -19.53 4.04 -43.70
CA ALA A 6 -18.54 4.16 -42.65
C ALA A 6 -18.71 3.00 -41.66
N ASP A 7 -17.72 2.13 -41.60
CA ASP A 7 -17.59 1.11 -40.56
C ASP A 7 -17.19 1.79 -39.25
N GLU A 8 -18.06 1.73 -38.25
CA GLU A 8 -17.77 2.15 -36.87
C GLU A 8 -17.02 1.03 -36.15
N ASP A 9 -15.74 1.26 -35.94
CA ASP A 9 -14.85 0.40 -35.13
C ASP A 9 -15.20 0.48 -33.62
N LYS A 10 -15.93 -0.53 -33.14
CA LYS A 10 -16.27 -0.68 -31.72
C LYS A 10 -15.12 -1.38 -30.99
N SER A 11 -14.13 -0.63 -30.52
CA SER A 11 -13.12 -1.19 -29.62
C SER A 11 -13.69 -1.35 -28.21
N ALA A 12 -14.17 -2.55 -27.90
CA ALA A 12 -14.57 -2.97 -26.56
C ALA A 12 -13.34 -3.18 -25.68
N LEU A 13 -13.15 -2.33 -24.66
CA LEU A 13 -12.14 -2.51 -23.62
C LEU A 13 -12.63 -3.58 -22.63
N THR A 14 -12.24 -4.82 -22.84
CA THR A 14 -12.48 -5.92 -21.91
C THR A 14 -11.40 -5.91 -20.83
N ILE A 15 -11.72 -5.46 -19.63
CA ILE A 15 -10.81 -5.55 -18.48
C ILE A 15 -10.90 -6.96 -17.93
N SER A 16 -9.98 -7.84 -18.33
CA SER A 16 -9.86 -9.19 -17.79
C SER A 16 -9.03 -9.15 -16.49
N TRP A 17 -9.67 -9.32 -15.36
CA TRP A 17 -9.06 -9.41 -14.03
C TRP A 17 -8.23 -10.70 -13.79
N ARG A 18 -8.12 -11.56 -14.83
CA ARG A 18 -7.43 -12.86 -14.71
C ARG A 18 -5.90 -12.81 -14.60
N LYS A 19 -5.25 -11.64 -14.67
CA LYS A 19 -3.78 -11.55 -14.68
C LYS A 19 -3.21 -10.50 -13.73
N ILE A 20 -3.73 -10.42 -12.50
CA ILE A 20 -3.05 -9.70 -11.41
C ILE A 20 -1.97 -10.63 -10.83
N PRO A 21 -0.75 -10.15 -10.53
CA PRO A 21 0.30 -11.00 -9.96
C PRO A 21 -0.16 -11.67 -8.66
N PRO A 22 0.34 -12.86 -8.32
CA PRO A 22 -0.22 -13.73 -7.28
C PRO A 22 -0.25 -13.17 -5.86
N LEU A 23 0.33 -12.01 -5.59
CA LEU A 23 0.24 -11.33 -4.29
C LEU A 23 -1.14 -10.75 -3.97
N LEU A 24 -2.05 -10.67 -4.94
CA LEU A 24 -3.43 -10.18 -4.75
C LEU A 24 -4.51 -11.11 -5.35
N ASN A 25 -4.15 -12.13 -6.15
CA ASN A 25 -5.11 -12.93 -6.88
C ASN A 25 -5.69 -14.12 -6.11
N ASP A 26 -5.06 -14.57 -5.01
CA ASP A 26 -5.53 -15.76 -4.29
C ASP A 26 -6.78 -15.54 -3.41
N VAL A 27 -7.38 -14.36 -3.45
CA VAL A 27 -8.60 -14.04 -2.68
C VAL A 27 -9.84 -13.90 -3.57
N VAL A 28 -9.70 -13.99 -4.90
CA VAL A 28 -10.85 -13.80 -5.83
C VAL A 28 -11.02 -15.04 -6.71
N HIS A 29 -11.40 -16.17 -6.12
CA HIS A 29 -12.00 -17.28 -6.86
C HIS A 29 -13.52 -17.29 -6.67
N HIS A 30 -14.20 -17.37 -7.82
CA HIS A 30 -15.62 -17.54 -8.09
C HIS A 30 -16.49 -16.27 -8.05
N HIS A 31 -16.55 -15.60 -9.22
CA HIS A 31 -17.85 -15.14 -9.71
C HIS A 31 -17.84 -14.95 -11.26
N PRO A 32 -18.97 -15.15 -11.92
CA PRO A 32 -19.06 -15.24 -13.38
C PRO A 32 -18.84 -13.89 -14.06
N THR A 33 -18.31 -13.97 -15.27
CA THR A 33 -18.10 -12.87 -16.22
C THR A 33 -19.36 -12.04 -16.43
N THR A 34 -19.40 -10.81 -15.89
CA THR A 34 -20.35 -9.80 -16.29
C THR A 34 -19.65 -8.89 -17.30
N THR A 35 -20.05 -8.97 -18.55
CA THR A 35 -19.65 -8.07 -19.63
C THR A 35 -20.37 -6.73 -19.41
N LEU A 36 -19.63 -5.68 -19.01
CA LEU A 36 -20.13 -4.31 -19.03
C LEU A 36 -19.78 -3.69 -20.38
N SER A 37 -20.79 -3.47 -21.19
CA SER A 37 -20.73 -2.68 -22.41
C SER A 37 -20.70 -1.20 -22.04
N PHE A 38 -19.58 -0.51 -22.31
CA PHE A 38 -19.48 0.95 -22.16
C PHE A 38 -19.70 1.62 -23.52
N SER A 39 -20.80 2.33 -23.64
CA SER A 39 -21.02 3.30 -24.71
C SER A 39 -20.36 4.63 -24.35
N LYS A 40 -19.59 5.20 -25.29
CA LYS A 40 -18.95 6.52 -25.46
C LYS A 40 -18.50 7.33 -24.22
N PRO A 41 -17.35 8.04 -24.31
CA PRO A 41 -16.75 8.78 -23.21
C PRO A 41 -17.56 10.04 -22.90
N THR A 42 -18.22 10.04 -21.76
CA THR A 42 -18.79 11.26 -21.20
C THR A 42 -17.69 11.99 -20.42
N ARG A 43 -17.52 13.26 -20.71
CA ARG A 43 -16.63 14.21 -20.02
C ARG A 43 -16.79 14.05 -18.52
N TYR A 44 -15.65 13.95 -17.81
CA TYR A 44 -15.63 14.06 -16.37
C TYR A 44 -16.02 15.48 -15.97
N ASN A 45 -17.29 15.67 -15.64
CA ASN A 45 -17.74 16.83 -14.89
C ASN A 45 -17.53 16.52 -13.42
N PHE A 46 -16.62 17.21 -12.79
CA PHE A 46 -16.61 17.39 -11.34
C PHE A 46 -18.00 17.85 -10.93
N ALA A 47 -18.55 17.20 -9.91
CA ALA A 47 -19.91 17.32 -9.45
C ALA A 47 -20.32 18.79 -9.25
N CYS A 48 -20.95 19.37 -10.23
CA CYS A 48 -22.00 20.36 -10.01
C CYS A 48 -23.28 19.56 -9.76
N VAL A 49 -23.83 19.67 -8.57
CA VAL A 49 -25.18 19.25 -8.27
C VAL A 49 -26.11 20.09 -9.13
N SER A 50 -26.43 19.63 -10.34
CA SER A 50 -27.55 20.16 -11.09
C SER A 50 -28.81 19.54 -10.50
N LEU A 51 -29.66 20.37 -9.93
CA LEU A 51 -31.05 20.07 -9.64
C LEU A 51 -31.75 19.72 -10.96
N ALA A 52 -31.69 18.44 -11.35
CA ALA A 52 -32.52 17.91 -12.40
C ALA A 52 -33.86 17.52 -11.77
N GLU A 53 -34.95 17.96 -12.38
CA GLU A 53 -36.32 17.67 -12.00
C GLU A 53 -36.51 16.16 -11.77
N PRO A 54 -37.27 15.76 -10.71
CA PRO A 54 -37.47 14.35 -10.38
C PRO A 54 -38.39 13.70 -11.42
N LYS A 55 -37.84 12.98 -12.38
CA LYS A 55 -38.58 11.87 -12.95
C LYS A 55 -38.91 10.94 -11.80
N LEU A 56 -40.20 10.64 -11.59
CA LEU A 56 -40.71 9.66 -10.64
C LEU A 56 -40.14 8.26 -10.92
N VAL A 57 -38.86 8.10 -10.62
CA VAL A 57 -38.27 6.81 -10.37
C VAL A 57 -38.67 6.51 -8.94
N HIS A 58 -39.52 5.53 -8.70
CA HIS A 58 -39.80 5.05 -7.34
C HIS A 58 -38.45 4.56 -6.77
N ASP A 59 -37.82 5.45 -6.03
CA ASP A 59 -36.57 5.16 -5.36
C ASP A 59 -36.89 4.37 -4.09
N PHE A 60 -36.72 3.05 -4.15
CA PHE A 60 -36.86 2.13 -3.03
C PHE A 60 -35.65 2.17 -2.08
N SER A 61 -34.81 3.17 -2.22
CA SER A 61 -33.65 3.34 -1.35
C SER A 61 -34.06 3.47 0.12
N PRO A 62 -33.22 2.96 1.04
CA PRO A 62 -33.49 3.03 2.48
C PRO A 62 -33.66 4.46 2.95
N THR A 63 -34.69 4.70 3.75
CA THR A 63 -34.94 5.99 4.41
C THR A 63 -33.95 6.22 5.54
N LEU A 64 -33.73 7.47 5.94
CA LEU A 64 -32.82 7.83 7.03
C LEU A 64 -33.15 7.08 8.35
N SER A 65 -34.43 6.89 8.64
CA SER A 65 -34.90 6.13 9.83
C SER A 65 -34.55 4.63 9.74
N GLN A 66 -34.58 4.06 8.56
CA GLN A 66 -34.16 2.66 8.32
C GLN A 66 -32.61 2.53 8.41
N LEU A 67 -31.87 3.51 7.89
CA LEU A 67 -30.41 3.54 8.02
C LEU A 67 -29.92 3.69 9.46
N LEU A 68 -30.66 4.43 10.29
CA LEU A 68 -30.38 4.52 11.73
C LEU A 68 -30.63 3.19 12.47
N LYS A 69 -31.59 2.39 12.01
CA LYS A 69 -31.84 1.03 12.55
C LYS A 69 -30.83 0.01 12.04
N HIS A 70 -30.33 0.19 10.83
CA HIS A 70 -29.39 -0.69 10.13
C HIS A 70 -28.14 0.09 9.71
N PRO A 71 -27.26 0.47 10.64
CA PRO A 71 -26.13 1.36 10.36
C PRO A 71 -25.11 0.76 9.37
N LEU A 72 -25.06 -0.57 9.26
CA LEU A 72 -24.19 -1.24 8.28
C LEU A 72 -24.62 -0.94 6.84
N ALA A 73 -25.93 -0.78 6.56
CA ALA A 73 -26.44 -0.51 5.21
C ALA A 73 -25.89 0.80 4.60
N VAL A 74 -25.35 1.71 5.42
CA VAL A 74 -24.70 2.95 4.96
C VAL A 74 -23.48 2.66 4.09
N PHE A 75 -22.72 1.59 4.36
CA PHE A 75 -21.55 1.25 3.57
C PHE A 75 -21.89 0.74 2.17
N ALA A 76 -23.14 0.30 1.93
CA ALA A 76 -23.60 -0.14 0.62
C ALA A 76 -23.73 1.01 -0.41
N PHE A 77 -23.76 2.26 0.04
CA PHE A 77 -23.71 3.42 -0.85
C PHE A 77 -22.33 3.64 -1.51
N LEU A 78 -21.27 3.01 -0.98
CA LEU A 78 -19.96 3.09 -1.61
C LEU A 78 -19.93 2.21 -2.88
N PRO A 79 -19.40 2.72 -3.99
CA PRO A 79 -19.09 1.88 -5.15
C PRO A 79 -18.24 0.68 -4.73
N LYS A 80 -18.49 -0.50 -5.29
CA LYS A 80 -17.81 -1.76 -4.92
C LYS A 80 -16.29 -1.64 -4.95
N ASP A 81 -15.75 -0.97 -5.97
CA ASP A 81 -14.31 -0.77 -6.10
C ASP A 81 -13.76 0.14 -4.99
N ALA A 82 -14.48 1.20 -4.62
CA ALA A 82 -14.13 2.08 -3.53
C ALA A 82 -14.22 1.37 -2.16
N ALA A 83 -15.23 0.50 -1.97
CA ALA A 83 -15.38 -0.31 -0.78
C ALA A 83 -14.23 -1.32 -0.63
N LEU A 84 -13.83 -2.01 -1.70
CA LEU A 84 -12.69 -2.94 -1.69
C LEU A 84 -11.35 -2.20 -1.50
N PHE A 85 -11.20 -1.02 -2.10
CA PHE A 85 -10.03 -0.18 -1.88
C PHE A 85 -9.92 0.27 -0.41
N SER A 86 -11.04 0.70 0.18
CA SER A 86 -11.09 1.09 1.60
C SER A 86 -10.79 -0.09 2.53
N ALA A 87 -11.27 -1.31 2.20
CA ALA A 87 -10.92 -2.52 2.93
C ALA A 87 -9.41 -2.77 2.92
N GLY A 88 -8.76 -2.61 1.76
CA GLY A 88 -7.31 -2.71 1.63
C GLY A 88 -6.56 -1.64 2.43
N ALA A 89 -7.07 -0.41 2.45
CA ALA A 89 -6.50 0.69 3.22
C ALA A 89 -6.61 0.46 4.74
N ILE A 90 -7.78 0.05 5.22
CA ILE A 90 -8.02 -0.30 6.64
C ILE A 90 -7.12 -1.46 7.07
N ALA A 91 -7.05 -2.53 6.26
CA ALA A 91 -6.17 -3.66 6.51
C ALA A 91 -4.69 -3.26 6.55
N GLY A 92 -4.27 -2.40 5.63
CA GLY A 92 -2.93 -1.84 5.61
C GLY A 92 -2.61 -1.01 6.85
N ALA A 93 -3.55 -0.16 7.28
CA ALA A 93 -3.41 0.66 8.49
C ALA A 93 -3.34 -0.20 9.76
N ALA A 94 -4.24 -1.21 9.89
CA ALA A 94 -4.25 -2.13 11.02
C ALA A 94 -2.93 -2.91 11.13
N GLY A 95 -2.46 -3.52 10.04
CA GLY A 95 -1.18 -4.23 10.01
C GLY A 95 0.00 -3.35 10.40
N LYS A 96 0.04 -2.10 9.87
CA LYS A 96 1.10 -1.13 10.21
C LYS A 96 1.04 -0.69 11.66
N THR A 97 -0.16 -0.45 12.20
CA THR A 97 -0.33 -0.02 13.60
C THR A 97 0.05 -1.14 14.59
N ALA A 98 -0.35 -2.37 14.31
CA ALA A 98 0.02 -3.51 15.15
C ALA A 98 1.52 -3.79 15.14
N THR A 99 2.20 -3.59 14.02
CA THR A 99 3.66 -3.82 13.89
C THR A 99 4.51 -2.57 14.10
N ALA A 100 3.90 -1.42 14.42
CA ALA A 100 4.60 -0.16 14.65
C ALA A 100 5.74 -0.24 15.70
N PRO A 101 5.60 -0.98 16.81
CA PRO A 101 6.70 -1.15 17.78
C PRO A 101 7.96 -1.74 17.14
N LEU A 102 7.82 -2.80 16.36
CA LEU A 102 8.94 -3.44 15.66
C LEU A 102 9.55 -2.53 14.58
N ASP A 103 8.69 -1.78 13.88
CA ASP A 103 9.14 -0.78 12.90
C ASP A 103 9.98 0.31 13.57
N ARG A 104 9.57 0.80 14.74
CA ARG A 104 10.32 1.81 15.46
C ARG A 104 11.67 1.30 15.97
N ILE A 105 11.70 0.10 16.54
CA ILE A 105 12.95 -0.54 16.99
C ILE A 105 13.90 -0.70 15.80
N LYS A 106 13.40 -1.18 14.64
CA LYS A 106 14.18 -1.27 13.39
C LYS A 106 14.82 0.08 13.05
N LEU A 107 14.02 1.16 13.01
CA LEU A 107 14.50 2.49 12.64
C LEU A 107 15.56 2.99 13.61
N LEU A 108 15.38 2.81 14.90
CA LEU A 108 16.38 3.19 15.92
C LEU A 108 17.69 2.44 15.74
N MET A 109 17.65 1.13 15.47
CA MET A 109 18.85 0.32 15.22
C MET A 109 19.58 0.73 13.95
N GLN A 110 18.84 1.01 12.85
CA GLN A 110 19.42 1.43 11.58
C GLN A 110 20.06 2.82 11.64
N THR A 111 19.55 3.69 12.48
CA THR A 111 19.93 5.11 12.51
C THR A 111 20.83 5.48 13.70
N HIS A 112 21.13 4.54 14.60
CA HIS A 112 21.87 4.79 15.82
C HIS A 112 23.24 5.44 15.58
N GLY A 113 23.99 4.96 14.60
CA GLY A 113 25.34 5.47 14.30
C GLY A 113 25.40 6.93 13.88
N VAL A 114 24.34 7.45 13.22
CA VAL A 114 24.25 8.87 12.82
C VAL A 114 23.78 9.74 14.00
N ARG A 115 22.90 9.20 14.86
CA ARG A 115 22.33 9.95 16.01
C ARG A 115 23.32 10.22 17.12
N VAL A 116 24.20 9.27 17.39
CA VAL A 116 25.13 9.35 18.53
C VAL A 116 26.42 10.09 18.16
N GLY A 117 26.62 10.39 16.86
CA GLY A 117 27.83 11.08 16.37
C GLY A 117 29.02 10.15 16.22
N GLN A 118 30.17 10.77 15.83
CA GLN A 118 31.41 10.03 15.59
C GLN A 118 32.20 9.70 16.88
N ASP A 119 31.94 10.44 17.97
CA ASP A 119 32.77 10.39 19.21
C ASP A 119 32.25 9.38 20.23
N SER A 120 31.15 8.67 19.99
CA SER A 120 30.62 7.76 20.99
C SER A 120 31.26 6.37 20.90
N THR A 121 31.65 5.87 22.08
CA THR A 121 32.19 4.52 22.28
C THR A 121 31.19 3.40 21.96
N LYS A 122 29.88 3.70 21.97
CA LYS A 122 28.83 2.75 21.66
C LYS A 122 28.51 2.74 20.14
N LYS A 123 29.15 1.83 19.41
CA LYS A 123 28.98 1.68 17.96
C LYS A 123 27.60 1.16 17.51
N ALA A 124 26.87 0.46 18.36
CA ALA A 124 25.60 -0.18 18.01
C ALA A 124 24.65 -0.26 19.21
N ILE A 125 23.36 -0.22 18.95
CA ILE A 125 22.31 -0.55 19.92
C ILE A 125 21.77 -1.95 19.63
N SER A 126 21.64 -2.80 20.64
CA SER A 126 21.05 -4.14 20.49
C SER A 126 19.53 -4.06 20.45
N PHE A 127 18.88 -5.16 20.00
CA PHE A 127 17.42 -5.24 19.92
C PHE A 127 16.75 -5.03 21.30
N ILE A 128 17.27 -5.70 22.35
CA ILE A 128 16.75 -5.60 23.71
C ILE A 128 17.02 -4.21 24.31
N GLU A 129 18.20 -3.66 24.05
CA GLU A 129 18.55 -2.32 24.50
C GLU A 129 17.64 -1.25 23.85
N ALA A 130 17.32 -1.38 22.57
CA ALA A 130 16.38 -0.48 21.89
C ALA A 130 14.97 -0.54 22.52
N ILE A 131 14.48 -1.72 22.85
CA ILE A 131 13.22 -1.89 23.59
C ILE A 131 13.30 -1.17 24.94
N THR A 132 14.33 -1.43 25.71
CA THR A 132 14.50 -0.86 27.07
C THR A 132 14.61 0.66 27.03
N VAL A 133 15.34 1.20 26.07
CA VAL A 133 15.51 2.67 25.90
C VAL A 133 14.17 3.34 25.61
N ILE A 134 13.38 2.79 24.67
CA ILE A 134 12.04 3.34 24.36
C ILE A 134 11.16 3.28 25.61
N GLY A 135 11.09 2.12 26.28
CA GLY A 135 10.24 1.92 27.44
C GLY A 135 10.57 2.84 28.61
N LYS A 136 11.88 3.04 28.90
CA LYS A 136 12.34 3.92 29.99
C LYS A 136 12.21 5.40 29.66
N GLN A 137 12.50 5.82 28.43
CA GLN A 137 12.54 7.25 28.08
C GLN A 137 11.19 7.82 27.65
N GLU A 138 10.35 7.03 26.98
CA GLU A 138 9.14 7.53 26.34
C GLU A 138 7.89 6.74 26.75
N GLY A 139 8.04 5.65 27.48
CA GLY A 139 6.94 4.80 27.92
C GLY A 139 6.29 4.02 26.77
N ILE A 140 5.11 3.44 27.04
CA ILE A 140 4.39 2.56 26.09
C ILE A 140 4.00 3.31 24.80
N LYS A 141 3.54 4.56 24.91
CA LYS A 141 3.15 5.39 23.75
C LYS A 141 4.32 5.63 22.79
N GLY A 142 5.53 5.60 23.30
CA GLY A 142 6.74 5.74 22.53
C GLY A 142 6.88 4.72 21.39
N TYR A 143 6.42 3.49 21.58
CA TYR A 143 6.52 2.46 20.54
C TYR A 143 5.75 2.77 19.25
N TRP A 144 4.71 3.61 19.31
CA TRP A 144 3.90 4.03 18.15
C TRP A 144 4.32 5.38 17.57
N LYS A 145 5.41 5.96 18.05
CA LYS A 145 5.92 7.24 17.54
C LYS A 145 6.32 7.11 16.06
N GLY A 146 5.80 8.01 15.22
CA GLY A 146 5.98 7.96 13.77
C GLY A 146 5.03 7.00 13.03
N ASN A 147 4.04 6.38 13.72
CA ASN A 147 3.06 5.52 13.05
C ASN A 147 2.02 6.33 12.24
N LEU A 148 1.63 7.51 12.72
CA LEU A 148 0.59 8.33 12.06
C LEU A 148 0.92 8.66 10.58
N PRO A 149 2.10 9.20 10.23
CA PRO A 149 2.45 9.45 8.82
C PRO A 149 2.45 8.18 7.98
N GLN A 150 2.79 7.04 8.59
CA GLN A 150 2.79 5.75 7.90
C GLN A 150 1.38 5.28 7.57
N VAL A 151 0.42 5.47 8.47
CA VAL A 151 -0.99 5.12 8.25
C VAL A 151 -1.61 6.05 7.21
N ILE A 152 -1.39 7.36 7.34
CA ILE A 152 -1.87 8.34 6.35
C ILE A 152 -1.33 8.03 4.95
N ARG A 153 -0.08 7.58 4.85
CA ARG A 153 0.56 7.23 3.59
C ARG A 153 -0.10 6.05 2.87
N VAL A 154 -0.78 5.13 3.55
CA VAL A 154 -1.34 3.91 2.94
C VAL A 154 -2.26 4.24 1.76
N ILE A 155 -3.17 5.19 1.94
CA ILE A 155 -4.17 5.55 0.93
C ILE A 155 -3.51 6.20 -0.31
N PRO A 156 -2.77 7.33 -0.19
CA PRO A 156 -2.21 7.98 -1.36
C PRO A 156 -1.16 7.12 -2.07
N TYR A 157 -0.38 6.33 -1.33
CA TYR A 157 0.59 5.42 -1.92
C TYR A 157 -0.10 4.36 -2.79
N SER A 158 -1.15 3.70 -2.26
CA SER A 158 -1.86 2.65 -3.00
C SER A 158 -2.62 3.20 -4.20
N ALA A 159 -3.26 4.36 -4.06
CA ALA A 159 -4.00 5.01 -5.15
C ALA A 159 -3.06 5.39 -6.31
N VAL A 160 -1.95 6.05 -6.00
CA VAL A 160 -0.95 6.43 -7.02
C VAL A 160 -0.31 5.19 -7.65
N GLN A 161 -0.03 4.15 -6.86
CA GLN A 161 0.57 2.92 -7.37
C GLN A 161 -0.33 2.20 -8.37
N LEU A 162 -1.61 2.06 -8.07
CA LEU A 162 -2.58 1.44 -8.97
C LEU A 162 -2.74 2.25 -10.25
N PHE A 163 -2.93 3.56 -10.13
CA PHE A 163 -3.08 4.44 -11.28
C PHE A 163 -1.84 4.46 -12.18
N ALA A 164 -0.66 4.63 -11.59
CA ALA A 164 0.61 4.63 -12.32
C ALA A 164 0.88 3.26 -12.96
N TYR A 165 0.55 2.16 -12.28
CA TYR A 165 0.71 0.82 -12.84
C TYR A 165 -0.12 0.62 -14.11
N GLU A 166 -1.38 1.06 -14.13
CA GLU A 166 -2.22 0.97 -15.33
C GLU A 166 -1.68 1.83 -16.49
N ILE A 167 -1.13 3.01 -16.19
CA ILE A 167 -0.47 3.86 -17.21
C ILE A 167 0.76 3.14 -17.78
N TYR A 168 1.67 2.70 -16.93
CA TYR A 168 2.90 2.04 -17.37
C TYR A 168 2.65 0.70 -18.05
N LYS A 169 1.64 -0.04 -17.62
CA LYS A 169 1.20 -1.26 -18.26
C LYS A 169 0.73 -1.02 -19.70
N LYS A 170 0.01 0.08 -19.96
CA LYS A 170 -0.37 0.48 -21.32
C LYS A 170 0.86 0.87 -22.15
N LEU A 171 1.81 1.59 -21.55
CA LEU A 171 3.02 2.05 -22.20
C LEU A 171 3.95 0.89 -22.61
N PHE A 172 4.07 -0.15 -21.77
CA PHE A 172 4.93 -1.32 -22.03
C PHE A 172 4.23 -2.46 -22.77
N ARG A 173 2.97 -2.28 -23.15
CA ARG A 173 2.23 -3.24 -23.95
C ARG A 173 2.80 -3.28 -25.37
N ARG A 174 3.08 -4.49 -25.88
CA ARG A 174 3.51 -4.69 -27.27
C ARG A 174 2.36 -4.46 -28.24
N GLN A 175 2.68 -4.29 -29.53
CA GLN A 175 1.71 -4.18 -30.61
C GLN A 175 0.77 -5.40 -30.69
N ASP A 176 1.27 -6.59 -30.31
CA ASP A 176 0.49 -7.85 -30.26
C ASP A 176 -0.51 -7.91 -29.08
N GLY A 177 -0.65 -6.83 -28.30
CA GLY A 177 -1.57 -6.75 -27.17
C GLY A 177 -1.11 -7.48 -25.91
N GLU A 178 -0.03 -8.25 -25.94
CA GLU A 178 0.51 -8.95 -24.78
C GLU A 178 1.53 -8.13 -24.01
N LEU A 179 1.53 -8.30 -22.69
CA LEU A 179 2.51 -7.69 -21.81
C LEU A 179 3.55 -8.72 -21.39
N SER A 180 4.79 -8.53 -21.83
CA SER A 180 5.89 -9.43 -21.46
C SER A 180 6.14 -9.43 -19.94
N VAL A 181 6.77 -10.48 -19.41
CA VAL A 181 7.14 -10.55 -17.99
C VAL A 181 8.01 -9.36 -17.60
N VAL A 182 8.98 -9.01 -18.43
CA VAL A 182 9.87 -7.84 -18.22
C VAL A 182 9.05 -6.54 -18.21
N GLY A 183 8.10 -6.39 -19.15
CA GLY A 183 7.20 -5.24 -19.19
C GLY A 183 6.34 -5.10 -17.93
N ARG A 184 5.86 -6.21 -17.36
CA ARG A 184 5.12 -6.21 -16.07
C ARG A 184 6.00 -5.79 -14.91
N LEU A 185 7.22 -6.30 -14.83
CA LEU A 185 8.19 -5.93 -13.80
C LEU A 185 8.58 -4.46 -13.91
N ALA A 186 8.85 -3.98 -15.12
CA ALA A 186 9.15 -2.57 -15.38
C ALA A 186 7.97 -1.67 -14.99
N ALA A 187 6.74 -2.01 -15.41
CA ALA A 187 5.54 -1.26 -15.03
C ALA A 187 5.37 -1.21 -13.50
N GLY A 188 5.58 -2.32 -12.80
CA GLY A 188 5.54 -2.39 -11.34
C GLY A 188 6.63 -1.54 -10.67
N ALA A 189 7.85 -1.58 -11.20
CA ALA A 189 8.97 -0.78 -10.69
C ALA A 189 8.70 0.73 -10.87
N PHE A 190 8.32 1.17 -12.06
CA PHE A 190 7.99 2.58 -12.32
C PHE A 190 6.79 3.06 -11.53
N ALA A 191 5.74 2.24 -11.37
CA ALA A 191 4.60 2.56 -10.52
C ALA A 191 5.01 2.72 -9.05
N GLY A 192 5.85 1.83 -8.54
CA GLY A 192 6.41 1.92 -7.19
C GLY A 192 7.30 3.16 -6.99
N MET A 193 8.12 3.50 -7.99
CA MET A 193 8.94 4.72 -7.96
C MET A 193 8.08 5.99 -7.95
N THR A 194 7.06 6.07 -8.81
CA THR A 194 6.12 7.21 -8.87
C THR A 194 5.36 7.38 -7.55
N SER A 195 4.85 6.27 -6.99
CA SER A 195 4.15 6.29 -5.70
C SER A 195 5.08 6.73 -4.56
N THR A 196 6.32 6.24 -4.58
CA THR A 196 7.33 6.62 -3.60
C THR A 196 7.66 8.10 -3.72
N LEU A 197 7.86 8.62 -4.92
CA LEU A 197 8.17 10.03 -5.18
C LEU A 197 7.09 10.96 -4.61
N ILE A 198 5.81 10.68 -4.91
CA ILE A 198 4.69 11.51 -4.46
C ILE A 198 4.49 11.43 -2.95
N THR A 199 4.66 10.26 -2.35
CA THR A 199 4.44 10.06 -0.92
C THR A 199 5.71 10.18 -0.07
N TYR A 200 6.84 10.55 -0.67
CA TYR A 200 8.14 10.61 -0.01
C TYR A 200 8.20 11.55 1.20
N PRO A 201 7.57 12.74 1.17
CA PRO A 201 7.51 13.61 2.34
C PRO A 201 6.97 12.93 3.59
N LEU A 202 5.94 12.08 3.46
CA LEU A 202 5.40 11.32 4.59
C LEU A 202 6.38 10.24 5.09
N ASP A 203 7.21 9.68 4.21
CA ASP A 203 8.23 8.69 4.60
C ASP A 203 9.35 9.33 5.41
N VAL A 204 9.80 10.53 5.03
CA VAL A 204 10.81 11.28 5.78
C VAL A 204 10.26 11.77 7.13
N LEU A 205 9.04 12.31 7.16
CA LEU A 205 8.36 12.70 8.39
C LEU A 205 8.21 11.53 9.36
N ARG A 206 7.82 10.36 8.87
CA ARG A 206 7.75 9.13 9.66
C ARG A 206 9.07 8.81 10.33
N LEU A 207 10.17 8.82 9.56
CA LEU A 207 11.49 8.50 10.09
C LEU A 207 11.90 9.51 11.17
N ARG A 208 11.79 10.80 10.89
CA ARG A 208 12.19 11.85 11.83
C ARG A 208 11.37 11.80 13.11
N LEU A 209 10.05 11.66 13.00
CA LEU A 209 9.19 11.45 14.17
C LEU A 209 9.59 10.23 15.00
N ALA A 210 9.91 9.11 14.35
CA ALA A 210 10.27 7.88 15.04
C ALA A 210 11.62 7.97 15.76
N VAL A 211 12.55 8.80 15.28
CA VAL A 211 13.94 8.82 15.68
C VAL A 211 14.27 10.00 16.57
N GLU A 212 13.65 11.18 16.37
CA GLU A 212 13.91 12.38 17.15
C GLU A 212 13.43 12.23 18.61
N PRO A 213 14.22 12.71 19.60
CA PRO A 213 13.80 12.69 20.99
C PRO A 213 12.65 13.67 21.24
N GLY A 214 11.89 13.41 22.31
CA GLY A 214 10.77 14.26 22.71
C GLY A 214 9.44 13.93 22.05
N CYS A 215 8.33 14.46 22.58
CA CYS A 215 6.98 14.26 22.06
C CYS A 215 6.58 15.42 21.14
N ARG A 216 7.05 15.39 19.89
CA ARG A 216 6.67 16.39 18.88
C ARG A 216 5.51 15.87 18.03
N THR A 217 4.63 16.77 17.61
CA THR A 217 3.57 16.47 16.65
C THR A 217 4.12 16.41 15.23
N MET A 218 3.38 15.76 14.33
CA MET A 218 3.77 15.67 12.92
C MET A 218 3.90 17.04 12.25
N SER A 219 3.00 17.97 12.61
CA SER A 219 3.02 19.36 12.12
C SER A 219 4.22 20.16 12.63
N GLU A 220 4.59 20.02 13.89
CA GLU A 220 5.78 20.68 14.45
C GLU A 220 7.06 20.22 13.77
N VAL A 221 7.21 18.90 13.54
CA VAL A 221 8.37 18.36 12.84
C VAL A 221 8.40 18.86 11.39
N ALA A 222 7.26 18.87 10.71
CA ALA A 222 7.18 19.37 9.33
C ALA A 222 7.54 20.85 9.24
N LEU A 223 7.02 21.69 10.15
CA LEU A 223 7.34 23.12 10.21
C LEU A 223 8.81 23.40 10.55
N SER A 224 9.36 22.66 11.50
CA SER A 224 10.79 22.74 11.85
C SER A 224 11.67 22.37 10.64
N MET A 225 11.32 21.33 9.89
CA MET A 225 12.02 20.94 8.65
C MET A 225 12.01 22.07 7.61
N ILE A 226 10.86 22.69 7.39
CA ILE A 226 10.74 23.78 6.41
C ILE A 226 11.57 24.98 6.85
N LYS A 227 11.48 25.37 8.13
CA LYS A 227 12.17 26.55 8.66
C LYS A 227 13.69 26.40 8.73
N GLU A 228 14.17 25.21 9.13
CA GLU A 228 15.58 24.99 9.43
C GLU A 228 16.37 24.39 8.25
N GLU A 229 15.75 23.55 7.44
CA GLU A 229 16.42 22.82 6.37
C GLU A 229 15.85 23.11 4.98
N GLY A 230 14.69 23.80 4.88
CA GLY A 230 14.00 24.07 3.65
C GLY A 230 13.20 22.88 3.08
N PHE A 231 12.44 23.14 2.03
CA PHE A 231 11.54 22.14 1.42
C PHE A 231 12.28 20.90 0.87
N ALA A 232 13.51 21.08 0.37
CA ALA A 232 14.32 19.98 -0.17
C ALA A 232 14.61 18.88 0.87
N SER A 233 14.52 19.19 2.15
CA SER A 233 14.72 18.21 3.23
C SER A 233 13.72 17.04 3.21
N PHE A 234 12.51 17.27 2.69
CA PHE A 234 11.50 16.22 2.52
C PHE A 234 11.86 15.17 1.48
N TYR A 235 12.86 15.45 0.63
CA TYR A 235 13.31 14.55 -0.43
C TYR A 235 14.72 14.00 -0.20
N LYS A 236 15.31 14.24 0.97
CA LYS A 236 16.61 13.65 1.35
C LYS A 236 16.53 12.11 1.34
N GLY A 237 17.48 11.46 0.68
CA GLY A 237 17.53 9.99 0.54
C GLY A 237 16.55 9.42 -0.50
N LEU A 238 15.97 10.25 -1.37
CA LEU A 238 15.09 9.79 -2.45
C LEU A 238 15.84 8.92 -3.46
N GLY A 239 17.04 9.31 -3.89
CA GLY A 239 17.84 8.57 -4.86
C GLY A 239 18.03 7.10 -4.48
N PRO A 240 18.63 6.78 -3.32
CA PRO A 240 18.73 5.41 -2.81
C PRO A 240 17.41 4.67 -2.74
N SER A 241 16.32 5.40 -2.42
CA SER A 241 14.98 4.82 -2.33
C SER A 241 14.46 4.33 -3.66
N LEU A 242 14.62 5.13 -4.71
CA LEU A 242 14.18 4.78 -6.06
C LEU A 242 15.05 3.65 -6.64
N ILE A 243 16.36 3.73 -6.43
CA ILE A 243 17.30 2.70 -6.90
C ILE A 243 17.00 1.33 -6.27
N ALA A 244 16.59 1.29 -5.00
CA ALA A 244 16.30 0.03 -4.30
C ALA A 244 15.03 -0.68 -4.78
N ILE A 245 14.08 0.02 -5.42
CA ILE A 245 12.78 -0.56 -5.81
C ILE A 245 12.94 -1.60 -6.92
N ALA A 246 13.67 -1.29 -7.97
CA ALA A 246 13.82 -2.18 -9.11
C ALA A 246 14.56 -3.49 -8.77
N PRO A 247 15.74 -3.48 -8.11
CA PRO A 247 16.38 -4.71 -7.65
C PRO A 247 15.52 -5.55 -6.71
N TYR A 248 14.79 -4.90 -5.78
CA TYR A 248 13.91 -5.61 -4.88
C TYR A 248 12.82 -6.38 -5.62
N ILE A 249 12.15 -5.74 -6.58
CA ILE A 249 11.10 -6.38 -7.39
C ILE A 249 11.69 -7.51 -8.24
N ALA A 250 12.84 -7.28 -8.87
CA ALA A 250 13.52 -8.27 -9.70
C ALA A 250 13.93 -9.51 -8.91
N VAL A 251 14.58 -9.33 -7.75
CA VAL A 251 15.00 -10.43 -6.88
C VAL A 251 13.80 -11.18 -6.33
N ASN A 252 12.78 -10.46 -5.85
CA ASN A 252 11.56 -11.09 -5.30
C ASN A 252 10.87 -11.97 -6.36
N PHE A 253 10.73 -11.47 -7.58
CA PHE A 253 10.10 -12.21 -8.66
C PHE A 253 10.96 -13.41 -9.09
N CYS A 254 12.27 -13.22 -9.26
CA CYS A 254 13.20 -14.27 -9.67
C CYS A 254 13.21 -15.42 -8.65
N VAL A 255 13.34 -15.10 -7.37
CA VAL A 255 13.31 -16.09 -6.28
C VAL A 255 11.97 -16.79 -6.20
N PHE A 256 10.86 -16.04 -6.34
CA PHE A 256 9.52 -16.63 -6.37
C PHE A 256 9.36 -17.65 -7.51
N ASP A 257 9.81 -17.29 -8.71
CA ASP A 257 9.72 -18.16 -9.88
C ASP A 257 10.60 -19.42 -9.73
N ILE A 258 11.84 -19.27 -9.24
CA ILE A 258 12.73 -20.39 -8.95
C ILE A 258 12.11 -21.33 -7.91
N LEU A 259 11.66 -20.80 -6.77
CA LEU A 259 11.06 -21.60 -5.72
C LEU A 259 9.80 -22.32 -6.22
N LYS A 260 8.94 -21.63 -6.97
CA LYS A 260 7.73 -22.24 -7.52
C LYS A 260 8.03 -23.36 -8.50
N LYS A 261 9.04 -23.20 -9.37
CA LYS A 261 9.47 -24.22 -10.32
C LYS A 261 10.18 -25.41 -9.66
N SER A 262 10.82 -25.20 -8.53
CA SER A 262 11.49 -26.27 -7.76
C SER A 262 10.52 -27.16 -7.01
N LEU A 263 9.26 -26.75 -6.89
CA LEU A 263 8.23 -27.55 -6.22
C LEU A 263 7.63 -28.59 -7.17
N PRO A 264 7.32 -29.82 -6.68
CA PRO A 264 6.57 -30.80 -7.44
C PRO A 264 5.23 -30.24 -7.94
N GLU A 265 4.79 -30.60 -9.14
CA GLU A 265 3.54 -30.10 -9.77
C GLU A 265 2.31 -30.18 -8.86
N LYS A 266 2.24 -31.27 -8.06
CA LYS A 266 1.17 -31.50 -7.07
C LYS A 266 1.00 -30.35 -6.07
N TYR A 267 2.08 -29.62 -5.75
CA TYR A 267 2.10 -28.56 -4.74
C TYR A 267 2.12 -27.16 -5.36
N GLN A 268 2.45 -27.02 -6.65
CA GLN A 268 2.60 -25.68 -7.31
C GLN A 268 1.32 -24.86 -7.32
N ASN A 269 0.15 -25.50 -7.34
CA ASN A 269 -1.15 -24.85 -7.44
C ASN A 269 -1.89 -24.75 -6.08
N ARG A 270 -1.27 -25.15 -4.97
CA ARG A 270 -1.86 -25.02 -3.64
C ARG A 270 -1.66 -23.59 -3.11
N THR A 271 -2.71 -23.02 -2.54
CA THR A 271 -2.69 -21.68 -1.94
C THR A 271 -1.65 -21.55 -0.83
N GLU A 272 -1.56 -22.55 0.03
CA GLU A 272 -0.59 -22.62 1.15
C GLU A 272 0.86 -22.54 0.65
N THR A 273 1.17 -23.30 -0.39
CA THR A 273 2.51 -23.30 -1.00
C THR A 273 2.84 -21.99 -1.67
N SER A 274 1.86 -21.36 -2.34
CA SER A 274 2.02 -20.05 -2.94
C SER A 274 2.29 -18.95 -1.89
N ILE A 275 1.60 -19.01 -0.75
CA ILE A 275 1.83 -18.09 0.37
C ILE A 275 3.24 -18.30 0.95
N LEU A 276 3.64 -19.54 1.21
CA LEU A 276 4.96 -19.86 1.73
C LEU A 276 6.07 -19.40 0.77
N THR A 277 5.92 -19.69 -0.52
CA THR A 277 6.85 -19.24 -1.57
C THR A 277 6.94 -17.72 -1.63
N ALA A 278 5.80 -17.02 -1.53
CA ALA A 278 5.78 -15.56 -1.52
C ALA A 278 6.48 -14.97 -0.28
N VAL A 279 6.30 -15.56 0.89
CA VAL A 279 6.99 -15.12 2.12
C VAL A 279 8.49 -15.37 2.02
N LEU A 280 8.90 -16.52 1.54
CA LEU A 280 10.34 -16.86 1.37
C LEU A 280 11.00 -15.96 0.34
N SER A 281 10.37 -15.73 -0.83
CA SER A 281 10.92 -14.86 -1.87
C SER A 281 11.03 -13.41 -1.39
N ALA A 282 10.02 -12.89 -0.70
CA ALA A 282 10.05 -11.55 -0.12
C ALA A 282 11.12 -11.41 0.97
N SER A 283 11.35 -12.46 1.77
CA SER A 283 12.40 -12.47 2.80
C SER A 283 13.79 -12.44 2.19
N LEU A 284 14.05 -13.26 1.16
CA LEU A 284 15.33 -13.28 0.44
C LEU A 284 15.57 -11.96 -0.31
N ALA A 285 14.55 -11.43 -0.99
CA ALA A 285 14.65 -10.11 -1.64
C ALA A 285 14.95 -9.00 -0.61
N THR A 286 14.32 -9.05 0.56
CA THR A 286 14.59 -8.12 1.65
C THR A 286 16.02 -8.26 2.15
N LEU A 287 16.54 -9.48 2.34
CA LEU A 287 17.90 -9.71 2.79
C LEU A 287 18.91 -9.15 1.79
N THR A 288 18.72 -9.41 0.50
CA THR A 288 19.60 -8.93 -0.59
C THR A 288 19.59 -7.40 -0.69
N CYS A 289 18.44 -6.76 -0.58
CA CYS A 289 18.30 -5.31 -0.73
C CYS A 289 18.43 -4.54 0.59
N TYR A 290 18.64 -5.24 1.73
CA TYR A 290 18.71 -4.62 3.05
C TYR A 290 19.79 -3.56 3.22
N PRO A 291 21.01 -3.73 2.64
CA PRO A 291 22.03 -2.70 2.66
C PRO A 291 21.54 -1.35 2.09
N LEU A 292 20.80 -1.37 0.99
CA LEU A 292 20.23 -0.16 0.40
C LEU A 292 19.16 0.49 1.30
N ASP A 293 18.35 -0.33 2.00
CA ASP A 293 17.38 0.19 2.97
C ASP A 293 18.07 0.89 4.15
N THR A 294 19.15 0.32 4.66
CA THR A 294 19.94 0.93 5.76
C THR A 294 20.58 2.25 5.32
N VAL A 295 21.23 2.26 4.16
CA VAL A 295 21.82 3.48 3.58
C VAL A 295 20.77 4.58 3.40
N ARG A 296 19.62 4.24 2.79
CA ARG A 296 18.49 5.15 2.62
C ARG A 296 18.08 5.77 3.95
N ARG A 297 17.90 4.97 5.01
CA ARG A 297 17.46 5.44 6.32
C ARG A 297 18.44 6.39 6.97
N GLN A 298 19.75 6.12 6.86
CA GLN A 298 20.78 7.02 7.38
C GLN A 298 20.85 8.35 6.61
N MET A 299 20.65 8.33 5.29
CA MET A 299 20.61 9.55 4.47
C MET A 299 19.37 10.42 4.70
N GLN A 300 18.27 9.87 5.20
CA GLN A 300 17.04 10.61 5.53
C GLN A 300 17.17 11.44 6.82
N LEU A 301 18.17 11.17 7.65
CA LEU A 301 18.34 11.82 8.94
C LEU A 301 18.84 13.26 8.81
N ARG A 302 18.51 14.06 9.83
CA ARG A 302 19.11 15.38 10.02
C ARG A 302 20.58 15.23 10.41
N GLY A 303 21.45 16.08 9.83
CA GLY A 303 22.89 16.05 10.18
C GLY A 303 23.65 14.83 9.70
N THR A 304 23.10 14.07 8.73
CA THR A 304 23.84 12.96 8.11
C THR A 304 25.14 13.48 7.47
N PRO A 305 26.29 12.82 7.70
CA PRO A 305 27.54 13.20 7.05
C PRO A 305 27.57 12.82 5.57
N TYR A 306 26.64 11.98 5.12
CA TYR A 306 26.67 11.38 3.79
C TYR A 306 25.88 12.19 2.77
N LYS A 307 26.50 12.56 1.65
CA LYS A 307 25.89 13.26 0.53
C LYS A 307 25.49 12.32 -0.60
N THR A 308 26.23 11.25 -0.82
CA THR A 308 26.01 10.28 -1.88
C THR A 308 25.76 8.87 -1.33
N LEU A 309 25.13 8.02 -2.16
CA LEU A 309 24.86 6.62 -1.82
C LEU A 309 26.16 5.84 -1.59
N ILE A 310 27.17 6.07 -2.43
CA ILE A 310 28.47 5.38 -2.36
C ILE A 310 29.21 5.79 -1.09
N GLU A 311 29.22 7.09 -0.78
CA GLU A 311 29.83 7.62 0.45
C GLU A 311 29.15 7.05 1.70
N ALA A 312 27.81 6.96 1.70
CA ALA A 312 27.08 6.38 2.82
C ALA A 312 27.38 4.88 2.97
N PHE A 313 27.42 4.14 1.86
CA PHE A 313 27.75 2.72 1.88
C PHE A 313 29.17 2.48 2.44
N SER A 314 30.18 3.16 1.87
CA SER A 314 31.58 3.04 2.30
C SER A 314 31.77 3.53 3.73
N GLY A 315 31.11 4.63 4.13
CA GLY A 315 31.19 5.18 5.47
C GLY A 315 30.61 4.25 6.55
N ILE A 316 29.48 3.59 6.25
CA ILE A 316 28.89 2.58 7.16
C ILE A 316 29.82 1.38 7.29
N VAL A 317 30.37 0.88 6.16
CA VAL A 317 31.27 -0.27 6.17
C VAL A 317 32.57 0.07 6.90
N ALA A 318 33.13 1.25 6.71
CA ALA A 318 34.33 1.69 7.39
C ALA A 318 34.12 1.84 8.91
N LYS A 319 32.95 2.33 9.33
CA LYS A 319 32.65 2.57 10.76
C LYS A 319 32.20 1.31 11.50
N ASP A 320 31.31 0.55 10.91
CA ASP A 320 30.52 -0.49 11.57
C ASP A 320 30.75 -1.89 10.95
N GLY A 321 31.56 -1.98 9.92
CA GLY A 321 31.76 -3.18 9.13
C GLY A 321 30.53 -3.53 8.27
N VAL A 322 30.59 -4.65 7.56
CA VAL A 322 29.48 -5.14 6.71
C VAL A 322 28.23 -5.43 7.54
N ILE A 323 28.38 -5.84 8.80
CA ILE A 323 27.27 -6.09 9.75
C ILE A 323 26.48 -4.81 10.01
N GLY A 324 27.10 -3.63 9.94
CA GLY A 324 26.44 -2.35 10.05
C GLY A 324 25.30 -2.13 9.05
N LEU A 325 25.47 -2.66 7.84
CA LEU A 325 24.46 -2.59 6.78
C LEU A 325 23.19 -3.44 7.07
N TYR A 326 23.30 -4.45 7.94
CA TYR A 326 22.21 -5.35 8.32
C TYR A 326 21.60 -5.03 9.70
N ARG A 327 21.96 -3.91 10.31
CA ARG A 327 21.36 -3.47 11.57
C ARG A 327 19.86 -3.30 11.45
N GLY A 328 19.11 -3.87 12.41
CA GLY A 328 17.67 -3.84 12.41
C GLY A 328 17.01 -4.89 11.49
N PHE A 329 17.78 -5.84 10.93
CA PHE A 329 17.22 -6.94 10.16
C PHE A 329 16.31 -7.84 11.03
N LEU A 330 16.72 -8.15 12.27
CA LEU A 330 15.94 -9.00 13.17
C LEU A 330 14.51 -8.47 13.41
N PRO A 331 14.29 -7.22 13.88
CA PRO A 331 12.93 -6.70 14.02
C PRO A 331 12.18 -6.63 12.69
N ASN A 332 12.87 -6.44 11.57
CA ASN A 332 12.25 -6.46 10.25
C ASN A 332 11.76 -7.86 9.87
N ALA A 333 12.52 -8.90 10.14
CA ALA A 333 12.11 -10.29 9.91
C ALA A 333 10.95 -10.68 10.82
N LEU A 334 11.04 -10.36 12.11
CA LEU A 334 10.00 -10.66 13.10
C LEU A 334 8.64 -10.03 12.78
N LYS A 335 8.62 -8.84 12.18
CA LYS A 335 7.36 -8.17 11.84
C LYS A 335 6.67 -8.72 10.59
N THR A 336 7.38 -9.41 9.70
CA THR A 336 6.87 -9.77 8.37
C THR A 336 5.65 -10.67 8.45
N LEU A 337 5.73 -11.74 9.25
CA LEU A 337 4.61 -12.67 9.45
C LEU A 337 3.42 -12.00 10.16
N PRO A 338 3.58 -11.35 11.35
CA PRO A 338 2.45 -10.69 12.00
C PRO A 338 1.78 -9.62 11.14
N ASN A 339 2.56 -8.80 10.43
CA ASN A 339 2.01 -7.79 9.56
C ASN A 339 1.16 -8.37 8.42
N SER A 340 1.63 -9.45 7.79
CA SER A 340 0.90 -10.11 6.71
C SER A 340 -0.37 -10.79 7.21
N SER A 341 -0.30 -11.50 8.33
CA SER A 341 -1.45 -12.16 8.95
C SER A 341 -2.53 -11.17 9.38
N ILE A 342 -2.16 -10.11 10.10
CA ILE A 342 -3.11 -9.08 10.54
C ILE A 342 -3.74 -8.38 9.35
N LYS A 343 -2.94 -8.05 8.34
CA LYS A 343 -3.42 -7.41 7.12
C LYS A 343 -4.44 -8.28 6.39
N LEU A 344 -4.16 -9.58 6.22
CA LEU A 344 -5.06 -10.51 5.56
C LEU A 344 -6.36 -10.71 6.36
N THR A 345 -6.26 -10.98 7.65
CA THR A 345 -7.42 -11.16 8.53
C THR A 345 -8.30 -9.92 8.58
N THR A 346 -7.70 -8.73 8.71
CA THR A 346 -8.45 -7.47 8.72
C THR A 346 -9.14 -7.23 7.39
N TYR A 347 -8.47 -7.52 6.27
CA TYR A 347 -9.07 -7.42 4.94
C TYR A 347 -10.29 -8.32 4.79
N ASP A 348 -10.19 -9.58 5.23
CA ASP A 348 -11.30 -10.53 5.17
C ASP A 348 -12.47 -10.12 6.07
N ILE A 349 -12.20 -9.60 7.28
CA ILE A 349 -13.23 -9.07 8.18
C ILE A 349 -13.95 -7.91 7.51
N VAL A 350 -13.24 -6.91 7.01
CA VAL A 350 -13.85 -5.74 6.37
C VAL A 350 -14.63 -6.13 5.12
N LYS A 351 -14.11 -7.06 4.31
CA LYS A 351 -14.81 -7.59 3.14
C LYS A 351 -16.12 -8.29 3.52
N ARG A 352 -16.14 -9.07 4.61
CA ARG A 352 -17.37 -9.68 5.14
C ARG A 352 -18.36 -8.62 5.63
N LEU A 353 -17.89 -7.56 6.29
CA LEU A 353 -18.74 -6.44 6.70
C LEU A 353 -19.35 -5.72 5.50
N ILE A 354 -18.60 -5.50 4.43
CA ILE A 354 -19.11 -4.91 3.19
C ILE A 354 -20.18 -5.81 2.57
N ALA A 355 -19.96 -7.13 2.50
CA ALA A 355 -20.93 -8.08 1.98
C ALA A 355 -22.21 -8.14 2.84
N ALA A 356 -22.08 -8.07 4.17
CA ALA A 356 -23.21 -8.00 5.07
C ALA A 356 -24.01 -6.69 4.87
N SER A 357 -23.31 -5.57 4.70
CA SER A 357 -23.91 -4.26 4.38
C SER A 357 -24.72 -4.29 3.08
N GLU A 358 -24.17 -4.87 2.02
CA GLU A 358 -24.88 -5.04 0.74
C GLU A 358 -26.16 -5.87 0.93
N LYS A 359 -26.07 -6.96 1.70
CA LYS A 359 -27.22 -7.83 1.99
C LYS A 359 -28.31 -7.11 2.78
N GLU A 360 -27.96 -6.37 3.84
CA GLU A 360 -28.93 -5.57 4.60
C GLU A 360 -29.58 -4.50 3.72
N PHE A 361 -28.81 -3.82 2.90
CA PHE A 361 -29.33 -2.82 1.96
C PHE A 361 -30.34 -3.42 0.98
N GLN A 362 -30.05 -4.58 0.41
CA GLN A 362 -30.95 -5.30 -0.49
C GLN A 362 -32.23 -5.71 0.22
N THR A 363 -32.15 -6.24 1.44
CA THR A 363 -33.32 -6.63 2.24
C THR A 363 -34.25 -5.43 2.49
N ILE A 364 -33.71 -4.28 2.91
CA ILE A 364 -34.48 -3.06 3.16
C ILE A 364 -35.16 -2.57 1.85
N THR A 365 -34.43 -2.62 0.75
CA THR A 365 -34.93 -2.20 -0.56
C THR A 365 -36.07 -3.10 -1.03
N GLU A 366 -35.96 -4.42 -0.84
CA GLU A 366 -37.02 -5.38 -1.14
C GLU A 366 -38.24 -5.19 -0.27
N GLU A 367 -38.07 -4.95 1.03
CA GLU A 367 -39.16 -4.63 1.95
C GLU A 367 -39.92 -3.36 1.52
N ASN A 368 -39.21 -2.30 1.18
CA ASN A 368 -39.80 -1.06 0.68
C ASN A 368 -40.55 -1.28 -0.61
N ARG A 369 -40.02 -2.07 -1.53
CA ARG A 369 -40.66 -2.45 -2.79
C ARG A 369 -41.95 -3.24 -2.58
N ASN A 370 -41.95 -4.19 -1.63
CA ASN A 370 -43.13 -5.00 -1.31
C ASN A 370 -44.20 -4.18 -0.61
N LYS A 371 -43.84 -3.27 0.30
CA LYS A 371 -44.80 -2.33 0.91
C LYS A 371 -45.49 -1.48 -0.13
N GLN A 372 -44.75 -0.96 -1.12
CA GLN A 372 -45.34 -0.16 -2.20
C GLN A 372 -46.29 -0.96 -3.09
N LYS A 373 -45.96 -2.22 -3.41
CA LYS A 373 -46.83 -3.10 -4.18
C LYS A 373 -48.15 -3.36 -3.47
N ASN A 374 -48.10 -3.61 -2.18
CA ASN A 374 -49.34 -3.84 -1.39
C ASN A 374 -50.24 -2.59 -1.37
N ILE A 375 -49.64 -1.39 -1.20
CA ILE A 375 -50.40 -0.14 -1.25
C ILE A 375 -51.06 0.09 -2.60
N ASN A 376 -50.42 -0.31 -3.69
CA ASN A 376 -50.95 -0.16 -5.04
C ASN A 376 -52.01 -1.23 -5.39
N ASN A 377 -51.97 -2.40 -4.75
CA ASN A 377 -53.00 -3.45 -4.92
C ASN A 377 -54.26 -3.19 -4.09
N ASP A 378 -54.18 -2.41 -3.02
CA ASP A 378 -55.29 -2.02 -2.14
C ASP A 378 -56.06 -0.77 -2.65
N ARG A 379 -55.58 -0.17 -3.76
CA ARG A 379 -56.22 0.94 -4.47
C ARG A 379 -56.91 0.49 -5.73
#